data_0d3e2de43d3ad0831cf33aa2c3eafef2
#
_entry.id   0d3e2de43d3ad0831cf33aa2c3eafef2
#
_cell.length_a   1.000
_cell.length_b   1.000
_cell.length_c   1.000
_cell.angle_alpha   90.00
_cell.angle_beta   90.00
_cell.angle_gamma   90.00
#
_symmetry.space_group_name_H-M   'P 1'
#
loop_
_entity.id
_entity.type
_entity.pdbx_description
1 polymer ?
#
loop_
_entity_poly.entity_id
_entity_poly.type
_entity_poly.pdbx_seq_one_letter_code
_entity_poly.pdbx_strand_id
1 'polypeptide(L)'
;MVFKIEDLIIALNQLSKFSNNFLGATLTLKNWQSTRPNFDWLDNFQINHSTEMTFSGVVTESVTAFQLQWIQEWVTAFINQGSQFIRDFSTIIEQKRIGELQGGILLSRVSSYSSWLTDKTKAV
;
A
#
# COMPACT_ATOMS: atom_id res chain seq x y z
N MET A 1 -8.18 -14.77 9.38
CA MET A 1 -6.97 -14.07 9.87
C MET A 1 -7.27 -12.60 10.02
N VAL A 2 -6.89 -12.00 11.14
CA VAL A 2 -7.20 -10.61 11.45
C VAL A 2 -5.91 -9.80 11.44
N PHE A 3 -5.89 -8.72 10.65
CA PHE A 3 -4.77 -7.76 10.65
C PHE A 3 -5.13 -6.58 11.53
N LYS A 4 -4.14 -6.00 12.18
CA LYS A 4 -4.28 -4.78 12.94
C LYS A 4 -3.73 -3.59 12.14
N ILE A 5 -4.14 -2.39 12.48
CA ILE A 5 -3.65 -1.18 11.81
C ILE A 5 -2.13 -1.08 11.92
N GLU A 6 -1.56 -1.46 13.06
CA GLU A 6 -0.09 -1.47 13.23
C GLU A 6 0.62 -2.36 12.20
N ASP A 7 0.00 -3.47 11.79
CA ASP A 7 0.55 -4.34 10.75
C ASP A 7 0.60 -3.63 9.39
N LEU A 8 -0.44 -2.86 9.07
CA LEU A 8 -0.47 -2.05 7.86
C LEU A 8 0.61 -0.98 7.88
N ILE A 9 0.80 -0.32 9.01
CA ILE A 9 1.80 0.74 9.16
C ILE A 9 3.20 0.18 8.90
N ILE A 10 3.51 -0.99 9.45
CA ILE A 10 4.81 -1.65 9.22
C ILE A 10 5.01 -1.91 7.72
N ALA A 11 4.01 -2.47 7.06
CA ALA A 11 4.10 -2.77 5.63
C ALA A 11 4.23 -1.50 4.77
N LEU A 12 3.46 -0.47 5.08
CA LEU A 12 3.53 0.81 4.39
C LEU A 12 4.90 1.48 4.56
N ASN A 13 5.48 1.39 5.76
CA ASN A 13 6.81 1.95 6.01
C ASN A 13 7.91 1.18 5.29
N GLN A 14 7.76 -0.13 5.10
CA GLN A 14 8.67 -0.90 4.26
C GLN A 14 8.65 -0.40 2.81
N LEU A 15 7.47 -0.12 2.28
CA LEU A 15 7.31 0.43 0.93
C LEU A 15 7.93 1.83 0.81
N SER A 16 7.71 2.68 1.82
CA SER A 16 8.31 4.01 1.85
C SER A 16 9.83 3.94 1.84
N LYS A 17 10.40 3.10 2.68
CA LYS A 17 11.85 2.93 2.79
C LYS A 17 12.45 2.43 1.47
N PHE A 18 11.80 1.45 0.86
CA PHE A 18 12.22 0.94 -0.45
C PHE A 18 12.19 2.05 -1.49
N SER A 19 11.09 2.79 -1.56
CA SER A 19 10.93 3.89 -2.53
C SER A 19 11.98 4.98 -2.33
N ASN A 20 12.31 5.31 -1.07
CA ASN A 20 13.33 6.31 -0.77
C ASN A 20 14.70 5.96 -1.38
N ASN A 21 15.03 4.68 -1.42
CA ASN A 21 16.32 4.23 -1.96
C ASN A 21 16.44 4.49 -3.46
N PHE A 22 15.33 4.57 -4.18
CA PHE A 22 15.30 4.76 -5.64
C PHE A 22 14.87 6.16 -6.05
N LEU A 23 13.85 6.71 -5.39
CA LEU A 23 13.23 7.99 -5.78
C LEU A 23 13.62 9.15 -4.88
N GLY A 24 14.12 8.86 -3.68
CA GLY A 24 14.36 9.87 -2.66
C GLY A 24 13.10 10.23 -1.88
N ALA A 25 13.28 10.90 -0.74
CA ALA A 25 12.20 11.19 0.19
C ALA A 25 11.16 12.16 -0.39
N THR A 26 11.59 13.17 -1.13
CA THR A 26 10.67 14.17 -1.69
C THR A 26 9.69 13.55 -2.68
N LEU A 27 10.18 12.74 -3.62
CA LEU A 27 9.31 12.08 -4.59
C LEU A 27 8.44 11.01 -3.94
N THR A 28 8.98 10.27 -2.97
CA THR A 28 8.21 9.27 -2.23
C THR A 28 7.03 9.91 -1.49
N LEU A 29 7.27 11.04 -0.81
CA LEU A 29 6.22 11.78 -0.12
C LEU A 29 5.15 12.26 -1.09
N LYS A 30 5.55 12.90 -2.18
CA LYS A 30 4.62 13.37 -3.21
C LYS A 30 3.81 12.23 -3.82
N ASN A 31 4.46 11.10 -4.06
CA ASN A 31 3.81 9.93 -4.62
C ASN A 31 2.71 9.39 -3.69
N TRP A 32 3.00 9.26 -2.41
CA TRP A 32 1.98 8.86 -1.43
C TRP A 32 0.81 9.85 -1.40
N GLN A 33 1.11 11.14 -1.40
CA GLN A 33 0.08 12.18 -1.32
C GLN A 33 -0.80 12.22 -2.56
N SER A 34 -0.20 12.13 -3.75
CA SER A 34 -0.93 12.25 -5.02
C SER A 34 -1.73 11.00 -5.37
N THR A 35 -1.39 9.85 -4.82
CA THR A 35 -2.03 8.58 -5.16
C THR A 35 -3.08 8.14 -4.14
N ARG A 36 -3.26 8.89 -3.06
CA ARG A 36 -4.22 8.54 -2.00
C ARG A 36 -5.65 8.53 -2.55
N PRO A 37 -6.37 7.39 -2.48
CA PRO A 37 -7.78 7.35 -2.83
C PRO A 37 -8.62 8.23 -1.89
N ASN A 38 -9.75 8.70 -2.37
CA ASN A 38 -10.61 9.61 -1.62
C ASN A 38 -11.55 8.84 -0.70
N PHE A 39 -11.01 8.25 0.34
CA PHE A 39 -11.76 7.62 1.42
C PHE A 39 -11.40 8.28 2.74
N ASP A 40 -12.40 8.72 3.50
CA ASP A 40 -12.19 9.47 4.75
C ASP A 40 -11.28 8.74 5.73
N TRP A 41 -11.40 7.42 5.81
CA TRP A 41 -10.59 6.62 6.72
C TRP A 41 -9.09 6.75 6.41
N LEU A 42 -8.72 6.89 5.14
CA LEU A 42 -7.31 7.03 4.74
C LEU A 42 -6.71 8.35 5.19
N ASP A 43 -7.53 9.35 5.50
CA ASP A 43 -7.04 10.63 6.02
C ASP A 43 -6.42 10.51 7.40
N ASN A 44 -6.67 9.41 8.11
CA ASN A 44 -6.02 9.13 9.39
C ASN A 44 -4.56 8.74 9.23
N PHE A 45 -4.12 8.37 8.04
CA PHE A 45 -2.72 8.09 7.75
C PHE A 45 -2.00 9.37 7.41
N GLN A 46 -0.90 9.64 8.11
CA GLN A 46 -0.09 10.85 7.90
C GLN A 46 1.33 10.43 7.54
N ILE A 47 1.96 11.22 6.67
CA ILE A 47 3.31 10.96 6.20
C ILE A 47 4.15 12.18 6.54
N ASN A 48 5.24 11.99 7.28
CA ASN A 48 6.15 13.08 7.60
C ASN A 48 7.20 13.29 6.50
N HIS A 49 8.07 14.28 6.65
CA HIS A 49 9.08 14.61 5.65
C HIS A 49 10.13 13.49 5.44
N SER A 50 10.31 12.62 6.43
CA SER A 50 11.18 11.45 6.28
C SER A 50 10.44 10.24 5.70
N THR A 51 9.20 10.44 5.24
CA THR A 51 8.33 9.45 4.62
C THR A 51 7.85 8.34 5.55
N GLU A 52 7.94 8.59 6.86
CA GLU A 52 7.38 7.67 7.84
C GLU A 52 5.86 7.83 7.89
N MET A 53 5.17 6.70 7.79
CA MET A 53 3.71 6.65 7.85
C MET A 53 3.26 6.43 9.30
N THR A 54 2.31 7.25 9.76
CA THR A 54 1.69 7.12 11.07
C THR A 54 0.17 7.14 10.93
N PHE A 55 -0.53 6.71 11.98
CA PHE A 55 -1.99 6.67 12.02
C PHE A 55 -2.50 7.45 13.22
N SER A 56 -3.51 8.30 13.03
CA SER A 56 -4.03 9.18 14.07
C SER A 56 -5.11 8.53 14.96
N GLY A 57 -5.27 7.22 14.89
CA GLY A 57 -6.23 6.48 15.70
C GLY A 57 -5.59 5.39 16.53
N VAL A 58 -6.39 4.42 16.97
CA VAL A 58 -5.94 3.28 17.76
C VAL A 58 -5.35 2.23 16.83
N VAL A 59 -4.03 2.03 16.89
CA VAL A 59 -3.32 1.14 15.96
C VAL A 59 -3.52 -0.34 16.27
N THR A 60 -4.06 -0.68 17.44
CA THR A 60 -4.35 -2.06 17.81
C THR A 60 -5.72 -2.54 17.33
N GLU A 61 -6.51 -1.67 16.71
CA GLU A 61 -7.79 -2.05 16.14
C GLU A 61 -7.61 -2.96 14.94
N SER A 62 -8.57 -3.87 14.76
CA SER A 62 -8.60 -4.78 13.63
C SER A 62 -8.96 -4.04 12.35
N VAL A 63 -8.33 -4.44 11.25
CA VAL A 63 -8.60 -3.89 9.92
C VAL A 63 -9.79 -4.64 9.32
N THR A 64 -10.78 -3.89 8.82
CA THR A 64 -11.91 -4.49 8.09
C THR A 64 -11.50 -4.85 6.66
N ALA A 65 -12.31 -5.69 6.01
CA ALA A 65 -12.06 -6.06 4.62
C ALA A 65 -12.08 -4.85 3.69
N PHE A 66 -12.98 -3.90 3.91
CA PHE A 66 -13.03 -2.66 3.12
C PHE A 66 -11.80 -1.80 3.35
N GLN A 67 -11.36 -1.67 4.59
CA GLN A 67 -10.18 -0.89 4.93
C GLN A 67 -8.92 -1.49 4.26
N LEU A 68 -8.79 -2.81 4.30
CA LEU A 68 -7.67 -3.48 3.63
C LEU A 68 -7.71 -3.22 2.12
N GLN A 69 -8.89 -3.28 1.51
CA GLN A 69 -9.05 -3.01 0.09
C GLN A 69 -8.63 -1.57 -0.25
N TRP A 70 -9.03 -0.59 0.55
CA TRP A 70 -8.65 0.81 0.33
C TRP A 70 -7.14 1.01 0.41
N ILE A 71 -6.49 0.36 1.38
CA ILE A 71 -5.03 0.39 1.50
C ILE A 71 -4.37 -0.24 0.27
N GLN A 72 -4.89 -1.37 -0.19
CA GLN A 72 -4.35 -2.04 -1.38
C GLN A 72 -4.51 -1.19 -2.64
N GLU A 73 -5.63 -0.49 -2.78
CA GLU A 73 -5.83 0.47 -3.88
C GLU A 73 -4.79 1.59 -3.83
N TRP A 74 -4.53 2.12 -2.65
CA TRP A 74 -3.53 3.17 -2.46
C TRP A 74 -2.13 2.66 -2.81
N VAL A 75 -1.76 1.51 -2.29
CA VAL A 75 -0.46 0.90 -2.56
C VAL A 75 -0.29 0.60 -4.05
N THR A 76 -1.32 0.09 -4.71
CA THR A 76 -1.28 -0.18 -6.15
C THR A 76 -1.03 1.10 -6.94
N ALA A 77 -1.74 2.18 -6.61
CA ALA A 77 -1.55 3.47 -7.26
C ALA A 77 -0.15 4.03 -7.00
N PHE A 78 0.36 3.89 -5.76
CA PHE A 78 1.70 4.30 -5.39
C PHE A 78 2.76 3.56 -6.23
N ILE A 79 2.62 2.25 -6.36
CA ILE A 79 3.56 1.42 -7.11
C ILE A 79 3.49 1.73 -8.61
N ASN A 80 2.29 1.92 -9.16
CA ASN A 80 2.13 2.28 -10.56
C ASN A 80 2.78 3.62 -10.87
N GLN A 81 2.65 4.60 -9.98
CA GLN A 81 3.30 5.90 -10.13
C GLN A 81 4.82 5.77 -10.05
N GLY A 82 5.32 4.99 -9.09
CA GLY A 82 6.76 4.72 -8.95
C GLY A 82 7.34 4.03 -10.17
N SER A 83 6.57 3.16 -10.81
CA SER A 83 6.98 2.44 -12.03
C SER A 83 7.14 3.36 -13.23
N GLN A 84 6.60 4.56 -13.20
CA GLN A 84 6.83 5.58 -14.21
C GLN A 84 8.26 6.11 -14.17
N PHE A 85 8.89 6.08 -13.00
CA PHE A 85 10.25 6.57 -12.78
C PHE A 85 11.28 5.44 -12.80
N ILE A 86 10.93 4.27 -12.28
CA ILE A 86 11.81 3.11 -12.14
C ILE A 86 11.17 1.91 -12.86
N ARG A 87 11.82 1.45 -13.91
CA ARG A 87 11.28 0.45 -14.83
C ARG A 87 10.78 -0.83 -14.15
N ASP A 88 11.57 -1.37 -13.22
CA ASP A 88 11.28 -2.66 -12.59
C ASP A 88 10.75 -2.51 -11.15
N PHE A 89 10.20 -1.34 -10.83
CA PHE A 89 9.78 -0.99 -9.47
C PHE A 89 8.82 -2.03 -8.89
N SER A 90 7.73 -2.33 -9.59
CA SER A 90 6.73 -3.30 -9.13
C SER A 90 7.29 -4.71 -9.07
N THR A 91 8.11 -5.10 -10.04
CA THR A 91 8.72 -6.44 -10.08
C THR A 91 9.64 -6.67 -8.89
N ILE A 92 10.47 -5.68 -8.55
CA ILE A 92 11.38 -5.78 -7.40
C ILE A 92 10.58 -5.87 -6.10
N ILE A 93 9.52 -5.08 -5.95
CA ILE A 93 8.65 -5.11 -4.77
C ILE A 93 8.05 -6.50 -4.59
N GLU A 94 7.54 -7.11 -5.65
CA GLU A 94 6.97 -8.45 -5.58
C GLU A 94 8.02 -9.51 -5.28
N GLN A 95 9.16 -9.47 -5.94
CA GLN A 95 10.24 -10.45 -5.75
C GLN A 95 10.80 -10.41 -4.33
N LYS A 96 10.97 -9.22 -3.78
CA LYS A 96 11.50 -9.03 -2.42
C LYS A 96 10.41 -9.05 -1.35
N ARG A 97 9.15 -9.22 -1.75
CA ARG A 97 7.97 -9.26 -0.89
C ARG A 97 7.90 -8.05 0.05
N ILE A 98 8.14 -6.88 -0.50
CA ILE A 98 8.08 -5.62 0.26
C ILE A 98 6.62 -5.24 0.49
N GLY A 99 6.28 -4.92 1.74
CA GLY A 99 4.89 -4.63 2.11
C GLY A 99 4.06 -5.90 2.33
N GLU A 100 4.71 -7.00 2.68
CA GLU A 100 4.01 -8.25 2.98
C GLU A 100 3.41 -8.22 4.38
N LEU A 101 2.14 -8.59 4.48
CA LEU A 101 1.45 -8.81 5.75
C LEU A 101 1.62 -10.25 6.21
N GLN A 102 1.34 -10.52 7.49
CA GLN A 102 1.30 -11.88 8.00
C GLN A 102 0.38 -12.76 7.16
N GLY A 103 0.80 -14.00 6.93
CA GLY A 103 0.04 -14.90 6.07
C GLY A 103 0.37 -14.80 4.59
N GLY A 104 1.39 -14.02 4.23
CA GLY A 104 1.90 -13.94 2.86
C GLY A 104 1.11 -13.02 1.94
N ILE A 105 0.29 -12.13 2.49
CA ILE A 105 -0.50 -11.20 1.67
C ILE A 105 0.35 -9.97 1.35
N LEU A 106 0.58 -9.74 0.05
CA LEU A 106 1.26 -8.54 -0.43
C LEU A 106 0.24 -7.43 -0.68
N LEU A 107 0.50 -6.24 -0.16
CA LEU A 107 -0.36 -5.08 -0.41
C LEU A 107 -0.36 -4.67 -1.88
N SER A 108 0.70 -5.01 -2.62
CA SER A 108 0.85 -4.69 -4.03
C SER A 108 -0.02 -5.51 -4.97
N ARG A 109 -0.77 -6.49 -4.49
CA ARG A 109 -1.52 -7.44 -5.34
C ARG A 109 -3.01 -7.17 -5.45
N VAL A 110 -3.46 -5.98 -5.14
CA VAL A 110 -4.89 -5.65 -5.20
C VAL A 110 -5.47 -5.84 -6.61
N SER A 111 -4.72 -5.49 -7.65
CA SER A 111 -5.20 -5.62 -9.03
C SER A 111 -5.44 -7.09 -9.42
N SER A 112 -4.57 -7.98 -8.98
CA SER A 112 -4.74 -9.43 -9.19
C SER A 112 -6.00 -9.94 -8.49
N TYR A 113 -6.23 -9.49 -7.26
CA TYR A 113 -7.41 -9.85 -6.50
C TYR A 113 -8.68 -9.32 -7.19
N SER A 114 -8.66 -8.07 -7.62
CA SER A 114 -9.79 -7.46 -8.33
C SER A 114 -10.09 -8.17 -9.64
N SER A 115 -9.06 -8.56 -10.40
CA SER A 115 -9.20 -9.32 -11.63
C SER A 115 -9.86 -10.66 -11.38
N TRP A 116 -9.44 -11.35 -10.32
CA TRP A 116 -10.02 -12.64 -9.94
C TRP A 116 -11.51 -12.51 -9.62
N LEU A 117 -11.90 -11.50 -8.87
CA LEU A 117 -13.31 -11.24 -8.55
C LEU A 117 -14.12 -10.93 -9.81
N THR A 118 -13.55 -10.13 -10.71
CA THR A 118 -14.20 -9.78 -11.98
C THR A 118 -14.40 -11.02 -12.85
N ASP A 119 -13.40 -11.87 -12.95
CA ASP A 119 -13.47 -13.10 -13.73
C ASP A 119 -14.54 -14.04 -13.17
N LYS A 120 -14.63 -14.18 -11.87
CA LYS A 120 -15.69 -14.95 -11.22
C LYS A 120 -17.08 -14.42 -11.56
N THR A 121 -17.23 -13.11 -11.54
CA THR A 121 -18.49 -12.46 -11.88
C THR A 121 -18.87 -12.71 -13.35
N LYS A 122 -17.89 -12.68 -14.24
CA LYS A 122 -18.09 -12.93 -15.66
C LYS A 122 -18.43 -14.38 -15.94
N ALA A 123 -17.94 -15.30 -15.14
CA ALA A 123 -18.19 -16.73 -15.31
C ALA A 123 -19.62 -17.12 -14.96
N VAL A 124 -20.35 -16.25 -14.29
CA VAL A 124 -21.75 -16.44 -13.95
C VAL A 124 -22.61 -15.88 -15.06
#